data_8bf5e5935f878dcfb302dc0830264414
#
_entry.id   8bf5e5935f878dcfb302dc0830264414
#
_cell.length_a   1.000
_cell.length_b   1.000
_cell.length_c   1.000
_cell.angle_alpha   90.00
_cell.angle_beta   90.00
_cell.angle_gamma   90.00
#
_symmetry.space_group_name_H-M   'P 1'
#
loop_
_entity.id
_entity.type
_entity.pdbx_description
1 polymer ?
#
loop_
_entity_poly.entity_id
_entity_poly.type
_entity_poly.pdbx_seq_one_letter_code
_entity_poly.pdbx_strand_id
1 'polypeptide(L)'
;MKIGYARVSTKDQNLDMQIEALEKAGCEKIYQEKVSGATKNRPELDKIIEQFREGDELYVWRLDRLGRSLKNIIDLVLSLSNKGIIIKGLGDGVDTSTINGRLFLNLMASLAEYERELIRERTNAGLQSARARGRTGGRPKGYTAETISKLLLLRAIYKDISKRPEDIYKPFGLTRATFYRYAKILDNHTDAEIKNMGIKK
;
A
#
# COMPACT_ATOMS: atom_id res chain seq x y z
N MET A 1 -12.29 11.17 27.16
CA MET A 1 -13.16 10.04 26.74
C MET A 1 -12.31 8.80 26.54
N LYS A 2 -12.82 7.61 26.96
CA LYS A 2 -12.13 6.31 26.73
C LYS A 2 -12.75 5.62 25.54
N ILE A 3 -11.99 5.42 24.49
CA ILE A 3 -12.42 4.78 23.25
C ILE A 3 -11.67 3.46 23.06
N GLY A 4 -12.43 2.38 22.87
CA GLY A 4 -11.91 1.06 22.54
C GLY A 4 -11.83 0.83 21.03
N TYR A 5 -10.77 0.18 20.57
CA TYR A 5 -10.66 -0.31 19.20
C TYR A 5 -10.33 -1.80 19.20
N ALA A 6 -11.19 -2.58 18.58
CA ALA A 6 -11.05 -4.01 18.40
C ALA A 6 -10.92 -4.35 16.91
N ARG A 7 -9.92 -5.17 16.54
CA ARG A 7 -9.72 -5.60 15.16
C ARG A 7 -9.53 -7.10 15.07
N VAL A 8 -10.26 -7.72 14.14
CA VAL A 8 -10.11 -9.14 13.84
C VAL A 8 -9.89 -9.36 12.34
N SER A 9 -9.19 -10.45 12.03
CA SER A 9 -9.21 -11.03 10.69
C SER A 9 -10.51 -11.82 10.50
N THR A 10 -10.94 -12.04 9.26
CA THR A 10 -12.16 -12.81 8.93
C THR A 10 -12.16 -14.25 9.47
N LYS A 11 -11.03 -14.73 10.00
CA LYS A 11 -10.83 -16.08 10.56
C LYS A 11 -10.63 -16.11 12.08
N ASP A 12 -10.57 -14.96 12.75
CA ASP A 12 -10.29 -14.87 14.19
C ASP A 12 -11.57 -14.95 15.01
N GLN A 13 -11.63 -15.93 15.92
CA GLN A 13 -12.71 -16.13 16.90
C GLN A 13 -12.56 -15.27 18.18
N ASN A 14 -11.53 -14.40 18.24
CA ASN A 14 -11.15 -13.67 19.45
C ASN A 14 -11.68 -12.22 19.53
N LEU A 15 -12.78 -11.89 18.84
CA LEU A 15 -13.34 -10.55 18.92
C LEU A 15 -14.00 -10.33 20.29
N ASP A 16 -14.75 -11.30 20.75
CA ASP A 16 -15.52 -11.21 22.00
C ASP A 16 -14.59 -10.99 23.21
N MET A 17 -13.46 -11.69 23.26
CA MET A 17 -12.45 -11.47 24.29
C MET A 17 -11.86 -10.06 24.28
N GLN A 18 -11.62 -9.48 23.08
CA GLN A 18 -11.12 -8.10 22.97
C GLN A 18 -12.18 -7.10 23.45
N ILE A 19 -13.44 -7.31 23.06
CA ILE A 19 -14.57 -6.45 23.46
C ILE A 19 -14.75 -6.50 24.97
N GLU A 20 -14.80 -7.70 25.55
CA GLU A 20 -14.95 -7.89 27.01
C GLU A 20 -13.82 -7.20 27.79
N ALA A 21 -12.58 -7.29 27.31
CA ALA A 21 -11.46 -6.60 27.94
C ALA A 21 -11.56 -5.08 27.85
N LEU A 22 -12.04 -4.55 26.72
CA LEU A 22 -12.25 -3.12 26.53
C LEU A 22 -13.42 -2.59 27.37
N GLU A 23 -14.49 -3.36 27.51
CA GLU A 23 -15.62 -3.04 28.41
C GLU A 23 -15.16 -3.01 29.87
N LYS A 24 -14.41 -4.02 30.31
CA LYS A 24 -13.81 -4.07 31.66
C LYS A 24 -12.86 -2.90 31.95
N ALA A 25 -12.17 -2.40 30.92
CA ALA A 25 -11.33 -1.21 31.03
C ALA A 25 -12.14 0.12 31.11
N GLY A 26 -13.47 0.06 30.95
CA GLY A 26 -14.37 1.18 31.04
C GLY A 26 -14.41 2.05 29.78
N CYS A 27 -14.23 1.46 28.59
CA CYS A 27 -14.39 2.19 27.34
C CYS A 27 -15.84 2.63 27.14
N GLU A 28 -16.06 3.90 26.86
CA GLU A 28 -17.36 4.50 26.63
C GLU A 28 -17.94 4.15 25.26
N LYS A 29 -17.03 3.96 24.27
CA LYS A 29 -17.36 3.53 22.92
C LYS A 29 -16.32 2.51 22.44
N ILE A 30 -16.78 1.47 21.75
CA ILE A 30 -15.91 0.44 21.18
C ILE A 30 -16.19 0.35 19.68
N TYR A 31 -15.16 0.61 18.89
CA TYR A 31 -15.19 0.48 17.45
C TYR A 31 -14.59 -0.86 17.03
N GLN A 32 -15.31 -1.56 16.16
CA GLN A 32 -14.96 -2.89 15.74
C GLN A 32 -14.63 -2.90 14.26
N GLU A 33 -13.49 -3.42 13.90
CA GLU A 33 -13.05 -3.52 12.50
C GLU A 33 -12.82 -4.96 12.08
N LYS A 34 -13.57 -5.37 11.05
CA LYS A 34 -13.46 -6.70 10.46
C LYS A 34 -12.74 -6.58 9.11
N VAL A 35 -11.45 -6.87 9.07
CA VAL A 35 -10.62 -6.64 7.87
C VAL A 35 -9.97 -7.94 7.42
N SER A 36 -10.13 -8.30 6.15
CA SER A 36 -9.32 -9.34 5.54
C SER A 36 -7.85 -8.89 5.46
N GLY A 37 -6.90 -9.82 5.56
CA GLY A 37 -5.45 -9.53 5.63
C GLY A 37 -4.88 -8.68 4.48
N ALA A 38 -5.64 -8.46 3.38
CA ALA A 38 -5.21 -7.69 2.21
C ALA A 38 -5.67 -6.22 2.20
N THR A 39 -6.73 -5.86 2.94
CA THR A 39 -7.34 -4.52 2.84
C THR A 39 -6.53 -3.47 3.60
N LYS A 40 -6.13 -2.38 2.91
CA LYS A 40 -5.39 -1.26 3.52
C LYS A 40 -6.28 -0.29 4.30
N ASN A 41 -7.55 -0.18 3.95
CA ASN A 41 -8.49 0.77 4.56
C ASN A 41 -8.96 0.30 5.93
N ARG A 42 -9.02 1.24 6.87
CA ARG A 42 -9.49 1.06 8.25
C ARG A 42 -10.49 2.15 8.63
N PRO A 43 -11.67 2.09 8.03
CA PRO A 43 -12.65 3.16 8.18
C PRO A 43 -13.05 3.41 9.63
N GLU A 44 -13.08 2.37 10.46
CA GLU A 44 -13.43 2.56 11.88
C GLU A 44 -12.29 3.22 12.67
N LEU A 45 -11.04 2.84 12.42
CA LEU A 45 -9.90 3.51 13.03
C LEU A 45 -9.77 4.97 12.56
N ASP A 46 -9.98 5.22 11.27
CA ASP A 46 -9.93 6.56 10.70
C ASP A 46 -11.00 7.47 11.33
N LYS A 47 -12.24 6.97 11.52
CA LYS A 47 -13.31 7.69 12.24
C LYS A 47 -12.92 8.03 13.67
N ILE A 48 -12.27 7.11 14.39
CA ILE A 48 -11.80 7.37 15.76
C ILE A 48 -10.78 8.51 15.74
N ILE A 49 -9.80 8.46 14.82
CA ILE A 49 -8.72 9.44 14.72
C ILE A 49 -9.26 10.85 14.45
N GLU A 50 -10.33 10.98 13.66
CA GLU A 50 -11.00 12.25 13.36
C GLU A 50 -11.77 12.82 14.56
N GLN A 51 -12.27 11.96 15.45
CA GLN A 51 -13.08 12.36 16.60
C GLN A 51 -12.28 12.69 17.85
N PHE A 52 -11.03 12.26 17.93
CA PHE A 52 -10.20 12.44 19.10
C PHE A 52 -9.91 13.90 19.42
N ARG A 53 -9.93 14.18 20.74
CA ARG A 53 -9.50 15.44 21.32
C ARG A 53 -8.31 15.22 22.24
N GLU A 54 -7.55 16.26 22.50
CA GLU A 54 -6.48 16.23 23.49
C GLU A 54 -7.00 15.71 24.85
N GLY A 55 -6.27 14.80 25.45
CA GLY A 55 -6.65 14.14 26.71
C GLY A 55 -7.56 12.91 26.54
N ASP A 56 -7.99 12.58 25.33
CA ASP A 56 -8.72 11.31 25.10
C ASP A 56 -7.77 10.11 25.17
N GLU A 57 -8.33 8.93 25.46
CA GLU A 57 -7.60 7.67 25.61
C GLU A 57 -8.09 6.64 24.60
N LEU A 58 -7.11 6.06 23.85
CA LEU A 58 -7.35 4.92 22.95
C LEU A 58 -6.93 3.63 23.63
N TYR A 59 -7.87 2.74 23.81
CA TYR A 59 -7.66 1.40 24.35
C TYR A 59 -7.69 0.37 23.23
N VAL A 60 -6.71 -0.53 23.24
CA VAL A 60 -6.64 -1.69 22.33
C VAL A 60 -6.28 -2.93 23.13
N TRP A 61 -6.66 -4.10 22.66
CA TRP A 61 -6.19 -5.33 23.29
C TRP A 61 -4.66 -5.43 23.24
N ARG A 62 -4.06 -5.18 22.05
CA ARG A 62 -2.61 -5.13 21.83
C ARG A 62 -2.30 -4.13 20.73
N LEU A 63 -1.12 -3.54 20.77
CA LEU A 63 -0.69 -2.55 19.77
C LEU A 63 -0.68 -3.10 18.33
N ASP A 64 -0.48 -4.43 18.15
CA ASP A 64 -0.53 -5.08 16.83
C ASP A 64 -1.92 -4.98 16.15
N ARG A 65 -2.96 -4.64 16.90
CA ARG A 65 -4.29 -4.33 16.34
C ARG A 65 -4.31 -2.99 15.60
N LEU A 66 -3.44 -2.04 15.97
CA LEU A 66 -3.34 -0.72 15.35
C LEU A 66 -2.58 -0.71 14.02
N GLY A 67 -1.75 -1.71 13.72
CA GLY A 67 -0.91 -1.73 12.52
C GLY A 67 -0.70 -3.11 11.93
N ARG A 68 -0.09 -3.16 10.74
CA ARG A 68 0.35 -4.40 10.09
C ARG A 68 1.85 -4.59 10.13
N SER A 69 2.58 -3.52 10.32
CA SER A 69 4.01 -3.52 10.52
C SER A 69 4.33 -2.71 11.76
N LEU A 70 5.43 -3.04 12.39
CA LEU A 70 5.91 -2.31 13.56
C LEU A 70 6.00 -0.81 13.26
N LYS A 71 6.53 -0.44 12.09
CA LYS A 71 6.61 0.95 11.65
C LYS A 71 5.25 1.65 11.64
N ASN A 72 4.23 1.05 11.01
CA ASN A 72 2.91 1.68 10.92
C ASN A 72 2.26 1.88 12.30
N ILE A 73 2.52 0.94 13.22
CA ILE A 73 2.05 1.03 14.61
C ILE A 73 2.73 2.20 15.30
N ILE A 74 4.05 2.29 15.19
CA ILE A 74 4.85 3.33 15.84
C ILE A 74 4.49 4.71 15.28
N ASP A 75 4.45 4.86 13.94
CA ASP A 75 4.09 6.11 13.28
C ASP A 75 2.72 6.61 13.75
N LEU A 76 1.74 5.71 13.85
CA LEU A 76 0.39 6.03 14.33
C LEU A 76 0.40 6.43 15.82
N VAL A 77 1.02 5.63 16.68
CA VAL A 77 1.09 5.89 18.13
C VAL A 77 1.79 7.20 18.42
N LEU A 78 2.92 7.49 17.75
CA LEU A 78 3.63 8.78 17.89
C LEU A 78 2.76 9.95 17.39
N SER A 79 2.08 9.79 16.27
CA SER A 79 1.16 10.81 15.74
C SER A 79 0.02 11.14 16.72
N LEU A 80 -0.58 10.11 17.33
CA LEU A 80 -1.63 10.29 18.32
C LEU A 80 -1.10 10.88 19.62
N SER A 81 0.05 10.40 20.09
CA SER A 81 0.70 10.96 21.30
C SER A 81 1.06 12.43 21.14
N ASN A 82 1.53 12.85 19.94
CA ASN A 82 1.80 14.26 19.64
C ASN A 82 0.54 15.15 19.63
N LYS A 83 -0.63 14.52 19.43
CA LYS A 83 -1.95 15.19 19.58
C LYS A 83 -2.48 15.17 21.01
N GLY A 84 -1.69 14.72 21.99
CA GLY A 84 -2.10 14.61 23.39
C GLY A 84 -3.02 13.43 23.68
N ILE A 85 -3.11 12.42 22.79
CA ILE A 85 -3.94 11.23 22.96
C ILE A 85 -3.11 10.14 23.64
N ILE A 86 -3.68 9.54 24.69
CA ILE A 86 -3.05 8.45 25.44
C ILE A 86 -3.43 7.12 24.81
N ILE A 87 -2.46 6.25 24.58
CA ILE A 87 -2.72 4.91 24.04
C ILE A 87 -2.39 3.84 25.10
N LYS A 88 -3.33 2.90 25.27
CA LYS A 88 -3.18 1.81 26.24
C LYS A 88 -3.44 0.45 25.57
N GLY A 89 -2.45 -0.43 25.65
CA GLY A 89 -2.54 -1.83 25.24
C GLY A 89 -2.78 -2.73 26.45
N LEU A 90 -3.97 -3.34 26.51
CA LEU A 90 -4.38 -4.12 27.68
C LEU A 90 -3.62 -5.43 27.84
N GLY A 91 -3.33 -6.10 26.73
CA GLY A 91 -2.67 -7.41 26.71
C GLY A 91 -1.15 -7.35 26.62
N ASP A 92 -0.56 -6.25 26.17
CA ASP A 92 0.89 -6.04 26.09
C ASP A 92 1.42 -5.06 27.15
N GLY A 93 0.52 -4.48 27.99
CA GLY A 93 0.89 -3.62 29.11
C GLY A 93 1.46 -2.26 28.70
N VAL A 94 1.33 -1.85 27.44
CA VAL A 94 1.83 -0.55 26.98
C VAL A 94 0.87 0.56 27.41
N ASP A 95 1.41 1.59 28.08
CA ASP A 95 0.67 2.80 28.45
C ASP A 95 1.54 4.03 28.18
N THR A 96 1.15 4.82 27.17
CA THR A 96 1.91 5.99 26.73
C THR A 96 1.85 7.17 27.72
N SER A 97 0.97 7.12 28.71
CA SER A 97 0.93 8.11 29.80
C SER A 97 2.13 7.97 30.77
N THR A 98 2.68 6.74 30.86
CA THR A 98 3.80 6.43 31.75
C THR A 98 5.15 6.73 31.13
N ILE A 99 6.16 6.97 31.97
CA ILE A 99 7.55 7.16 31.52
C ILE A 99 8.06 5.90 30.81
N ASN A 100 7.77 4.73 31.38
CA ASN A 100 8.18 3.43 30.81
C ASN A 100 7.52 3.14 29.46
N GLY A 101 6.24 3.46 29.29
CA GLY A 101 5.54 3.31 28.02
C GLY A 101 6.10 4.20 26.93
N ARG A 102 6.42 5.45 27.26
CA ARG A 102 7.10 6.37 26.32
C ARG A 102 8.50 5.90 25.95
N LEU A 103 9.28 5.43 26.94
CA LEU A 103 10.61 4.87 26.69
C LEU A 103 10.52 3.66 25.75
N PHE A 104 9.58 2.74 26.01
CA PHE A 104 9.34 1.57 25.15
C PHE A 104 9.03 1.97 23.71
N LEU A 105 8.15 2.94 23.50
CA LEU A 105 7.82 3.43 22.16
C LEU A 105 9.03 4.03 21.43
N ASN A 106 9.85 4.83 22.13
CA ASN A 106 11.06 5.43 21.56
C ASN A 106 12.07 4.35 21.15
N LEU A 107 12.24 3.31 21.97
CA LEU A 107 13.11 2.18 21.64
C LEU A 107 12.59 1.41 20.41
N MET A 108 11.28 1.16 20.35
CA MET A 108 10.66 0.50 19.20
C MET A 108 10.76 1.35 17.93
N ALA A 109 10.63 2.67 18.02
CA ALA A 109 10.82 3.58 16.91
C ALA A 109 12.25 3.53 16.37
N SER A 110 13.25 3.59 17.24
CA SER A 110 14.66 3.45 16.86
C SER A 110 14.98 2.10 16.23
N LEU A 111 14.40 1.02 16.75
CA LEU A 111 14.56 -0.32 16.17
C LEU A 111 13.94 -0.42 14.78
N ALA A 112 12.76 0.13 14.57
CA ALA A 112 12.10 0.13 13.26
C ALA A 112 12.87 0.95 12.22
N GLU A 113 13.51 2.05 12.63
CA GLU A 113 14.38 2.85 11.76
C GLU A 113 15.65 2.07 11.40
N TYR A 114 16.29 1.47 12.38
CA TYR A 114 17.46 0.60 12.16
C TYR A 114 17.18 -0.55 11.20
N GLU A 115 16.08 -1.28 11.38
CA GLU A 115 15.67 -2.34 10.44
C GLU A 115 15.49 -1.79 9.01
N ARG A 116 14.89 -0.61 8.87
CA ARG A 116 14.72 0.03 7.56
C ARG A 116 16.05 0.37 6.90
N GLU A 117 17.01 0.88 7.66
CA GLU A 117 18.34 1.19 7.14
C GLU A 117 19.06 -0.07 6.68
N LEU A 118 19.01 -1.15 7.46
CA LEU A 118 19.58 -2.45 7.07
C LEU A 118 18.97 -2.99 5.77
N ILE A 119 17.66 -2.89 5.60
CA ILE A 119 16.98 -3.30 4.36
C ILE A 119 17.46 -2.44 3.19
N ARG A 120 17.60 -1.12 3.39
CA ARG A 120 18.10 -0.19 2.38
C ARG A 120 19.54 -0.50 1.96
N GLU A 121 20.42 -0.75 2.93
CA GLU A 121 21.80 -1.15 2.66
C GLU A 121 21.88 -2.45 1.85
N ARG A 122 21.17 -3.49 2.27
CA ARG A 122 21.11 -4.78 1.55
C ARG A 122 20.59 -4.61 0.14
N THR A 123 19.53 -3.80 -0.04
CA THR A 123 18.95 -3.53 -1.35
C THR A 123 19.94 -2.80 -2.25
N ASN A 124 20.64 -1.78 -1.73
CA ASN A 124 21.63 -1.02 -2.47
C ASN A 124 22.83 -1.91 -2.88
N ALA A 125 23.33 -2.73 -1.96
CA ALA A 125 24.42 -3.69 -2.25
C ALA A 125 23.97 -4.69 -3.33
N GLY A 126 22.74 -5.21 -3.26
CA GLY A 126 22.15 -6.09 -4.27
C GLY A 126 22.02 -5.41 -5.64
N LEU A 127 21.58 -4.16 -5.68
CA LEU A 127 21.48 -3.37 -6.91
C LEU A 127 22.85 -3.08 -7.53
N GLN A 128 23.85 -2.72 -6.71
CA GLN A 128 25.23 -2.52 -7.18
C GLN A 128 25.80 -3.79 -7.79
N SER A 129 25.63 -4.93 -7.11
CA SER A 129 26.06 -6.23 -7.60
C SER A 129 25.35 -6.64 -8.90
N ALA A 130 24.05 -6.35 -9.02
CA ALA A 130 23.30 -6.60 -10.25
C ALA A 130 23.81 -5.72 -11.42
N ARG A 131 24.05 -4.43 -11.16
CA ARG A 131 24.60 -3.48 -12.15
C ARG A 131 26.00 -3.88 -12.61
N ALA A 132 26.86 -4.31 -11.69
CA ALA A 132 28.20 -4.80 -12.01
C ALA A 132 28.18 -6.04 -12.94
N ARG A 133 27.10 -6.84 -12.87
CA ARG A 133 26.84 -7.97 -13.77
C ARG A 133 26.06 -7.60 -15.04
N GLY A 134 25.95 -6.30 -15.37
CA GLY A 134 25.25 -5.80 -16.55
C GLY A 134 23.71 -5.85 -16.47
N ARG A 135 23.14 -6.17 -15.30
CA ARG A 135 21.69 -6.19 -15.11
C ARG A 135 21.21 -4.79 -14.75
N THR A 136 20.60 -4.09 -15.70
CA THR A 136 19.93 -2.81 -15.47
C THR A 136 18.46 -3.08 -15.15
N GLY A 137 18.00 -2.57 -14.00
CA GLY A 137 16.58 -2.61 -13.67
C GLY A 137 15.75 -1.68 -14.57
N GLY A 138 14.44 -1.76 -14.44
CA GLY A 138 13.49 -0.95 -15.18
C GLY A 138 12.61 -1.76 -16.14
N ARG A 139 11.73 -1.07 -16.86
CA ARG A 139 10.87 -1.72 -17.84
C ARG A 139 11.74 -2.23 -19.00
N PRO A 140 11.57 -3.51 -19.40
CA PRO A 140 12.26 -4.04 -20.57
C PRO A 140 12.02 -3.16 -21.81
N LYS A 141 13.09 -2.92 -22.59
CA LYS A 141 12.96 -2.18 -23.84
C LYS A 141 12.22 -3.05 -24.87
N GLY A 142 11.30 -2.44 -25.60
CA GLY A 142 10.52 -3.10 -26.63
C GLY A 142 9.05 -3.26 -26.29
N TYR A 143 8.32 -3.93 -27.15
CA TYR A 143 6.89 -4.18 -27.05
C TYR A 143 6.60 -5.65 -26.74
N THR A 144 5.57 -5.91 -25.95
CA THR A 144 5.09 -7.29 -25.73
C THR A 144 4.58 -7.91 -27.03
N ALA A 145 4.57 -9.22 -27.13
CA ALA A 145 4.01 -9.94 -28.28
C ALA A 145 2.54 -9.52 -28.57
N GLU A 146 1.76 -9.32 -27.51
CA GLU A 146 0.38 -8.82 -27.61
C GLU A 146 0.32 -7.41 -28.24
N THR A 147 1.22 -6.51 -27.81
CA THR A 147 1.31 -5.16 -28.38
C THR A 147 1.70 -5.19 -29.85
N ILE A 148 2.64 -6.04 -30.23
CA ILE A 148 3.06 -6.21 -31.63
C ILE A 148 1.91 -6.74 -32.46
N SER A 149 1.19 -7.75 -31.99
CA SER A 149 -0.01 -8.27 -32.67
C SER A 149 -1.06 -7.19 -32.86
N LYS A 150 -1.33 -6.36 -31.84
CA LYS A 150 -2.24 -5.22 -31.95
C LYS A 150 -1.77 -4.18 -32.97
N LEU A 151 -0.49 -3.87 -33.02
CA LEU A 151 0.08 -2.95 -34.02
C LEU A 151 -0.11 -3.48 -35.43
N LEU A 152 0.18 -4.73 -35.68
CA LEU A 152 0.03 -5.35 -37.00
C LEU A 152 -1.43 -5.40 -37.46
N LEU A 153 -2.36 -5.74 -36.56
CA LEU A 153 -3.80 -5.70 -36.86
C LEU A 153 -4.30 -4.28 -37.11
N LEU A 154 -3.82 -3.32 -36.32
CA LEU A 154 -4.19 -1.92 -36.46
C LEU A 154 -3.72 -1.32 -37.79
N ARG A 155 -2.62 -1.80 -38.38
CA ARG A 155 -2.06 -1.33 -39.65
C ARG A 155 -3.07 -1.38 -40.79
N ALA A 156 -3.94 -2.37 -40.81
CA ALA A 156 -4.92 -2.54 -41.87
C ALA A 156 -6.01 -1.45 -41.86
N ILE A 157 -6.25 -0.82 -40.71
CA ILE A 157 -7.43 0.05 -40.53
C ILE A 157 -7.14 1.43 -39.93
N TYR A 158 -5.91 1.71 -39.48
CA TYR A 158 -5.63 2.98 -38.75
C TYR A 158 -5.72 4.24 -39.61
N LYS A 159 -5.66 4.11 -40.96
CA LYS A 159 -5.84 5.19 -41.95
C LYS A 159 -7.21 5.19 -42.63
N ASP A 160 -8.14 4.37 -42.17
CA ASP A 160 -9.47 4.31 -42.77
C ASP A 160 -10.25 5.59 -42.49
N ILE A 161 -10.33 6.47 -43.50
CA ILE A 161 -10.99 7.79 -43.44
C ILE A 161 -12.50 7.66 -43.29
N SER A 162 -13.08 6.50 -43.64
CA SER A 162 -14.53 6.25 -43.53
C SER A 162 -14.98 6.08 -42.08
N LYS A 163 -14.06 5.87 -41.14
CA LYS A 163 -14.32 5.60 -39.72
C LYS A 163 -13.85 6.75 -38.85
N ARG A 164 -14.57 6.98 -37.75
CA ARG A 164 -14.08 7.88 -36.73
C ARG A 164 -12.91 7.21 -36.01
N PRO A 165 -11.88 7.93 -35.57
CA PRO A 165 -10.76 7.35 -34.82
C PRO A 165 -11.21 6.48 -33.62
N GLU A 166 -12.30 6.87 -32.95
CA GLU A 166 -12.86 6.15 -31.82
C GLU A 166 -13.35 4.75 -32.18
N ASP A 167 -13.93 4.59 -33.37
CA ASP A 167 -14.44 3.31 -33.87
C ASP A 167 -13.30 2.36 -34.27
N ILE A 168 -12.10 2.92 -34.49
CA ILE A 168 -10.89 2.17 -34.79
C ILE A 168 -10.21 1.69 -33.51
N TYR A 169 -9.97 2.58 -32.51
CA TYR A 169 -9.12 2.21 -31.37
C TYR A 169 -9.87 1.56 -30.19
N LYS A 170 -11.17 1.85 -30.00
CA LYS A 170 -11.96 1.26 -28.90
C LYS A 170 -12.04 -0.26 -28.96
N PRO A 171 -12.25 -0.91 -30.12
CA PRO A 171 -12.28 -2.37 -30.21
C PRO A 171 -10.97 -3.04 -29.79
N PHE A 172 -9.83 -2.35 -29.88
CA PHE A 172 -8.53 -2.83 -29.42
C PHE A 172 -8.26 -2.56 -27.94
N GLY A 173 -9.21 -1.95 -27.22
CA GLY A 173 -9.03 -1.54 -25.83
C GLY A 173 -7.97 -0.45 -25.64
N LEU A 174 -7.75 0.38 -26.67
CA LEU A 174 -6.75 1.44 -26.65
C LEU A 174 -7.37 2.77 -26.20
N THR A 175 -6.55 3.59 -25.52
CA THR A 175 -6.88 5.00 -25.31
C THR A 175 -6.53 5.83 -26.55
N ARG A 176 -7.16 7.01 -26.71
CA ARG A 176 -6.87 7.94 -27.79
C ARG A 176 -5.37 8.26 -27.91
N ALA A 177 -4.72 8.53 -26.78
CA ALA A 177 -3.28 8.85 -26.76
C ALA A 177 -2.43 7.66 -27.22
N THR A 178 -2.78 6.43 -26.80
CA THR A 178 -2.08 5.22 -27.23
C THR A 178 -2.27 4.95 -28.72
N PHE A 179 -3.48 5.19 -29.25
CA PHE A 179 -3.76 5.05 -30.68
C PHE A 179 -2.87 5.94 -31.53
N TYR A 180 -2.81 7.26 -31.24
CA TYR A 180 -1.97 8.17 -32.02
C TYR A 180 -0.48 7.87 -31.89
N ARG A 181 -0.04 7.39 -30.72
CA ARG A 181 1.34 6.89 -30.54
C ARG A 181 1.61 5.68 -31.42
N TYR A 182 0.67 4.75 -31.53
CA TYR A 182 0.78 3.57 -32.39
C TYR A 182 0.70 3.96 -33.89
N ALA A 183 -0.17 4.86 -34.28
CA ALA A 183 -0.24 5.39 -35.64
C ALA A 183 1.11 5.97 -36.09
N LYS A 184 1.78 6.76 -35.23
CA LYS A 184 3.12 7.27 -35.51
C LYS A 184 4.17 6.16 -35.69
N ILE A 185 4.08 5.05 -34.94
CA ILE A 185 4.95 3.89 -35.12
C ILE A 185 4.67 3.23 -36.46
N LEU A 186 3.41 3.05 -36.81
CA LEU A 186 2.97 2.43 -38.05
C LEU A 186 3.35 3.25 -39.27
N ASP A 187 3.38 4.57 -39.18
CA ASP A 187 3.83 5.47 -40.27
C ASP A 187 5.34 5.35 -40.50
N ASN A 188 6.14 5.13 -39.48
CA ASN A 188 7.59 5.19 -39.54
C ASN A 188 8.28 3.84 -39.67
N HIS A 189 7.58 2.72 -39.54
CA HIS A 189 8.17 1.39 -39.51
C HIS A 189 7.41 0.39 -40.37
N THR A 190 8.14 -0.51 -40.99
CA THR A 190 7.60 -1.67 -41.74
C THR A 190 7.13 -2.76 -40.79
N ASP A 191 6.35 -3.73 -41.29
CA ASP A 191 5.90 -4.90 -40.50
C ASP A 191 7.04 -5.75 -39.97
N ALA A 192 8.12 -5.88 -40.75
CA ALA A 192 9.30 -6.61 -40.34
C ALA A 192 10.01 -5.90 -39.18
N GLU A 193 10.14 -4.58 -39.24
CA GLU A 193 10.72 -3.78 -38.17
C GLU A 193 9.87 -3.82 -36.89
N ILE A 194 8.54 -3.73 -37.01
CA ILE A 194 7.63 -3.82 -35.87
C ILE A 194 7.75 -5.17 -35.20
N LYS A 195 7.82 -6.29 -35.93
CA LYS A 195 8.06 -7.61 -35.36
C LYS A 195 9.38 -7.69 -34.59
N ASN A 196 10.42 -7.00 -35.06
CA ASN A 196 11.72 -6.93 -34.40
C ASN A 196 11.77 -5.99 -33.18
N MET A 197 10.74 -5.17 -32.93
CA MET A 197 10.62 -4.31 -31.76
C MET A 197 10.22 -5.09 -30.49
N GLY A 198 10.07 -6.39 -30.56
CA GLY A 198 9.76 -7.26 -29.42
C GLY A 198 10.78 -7.15 -28.30
N ILE A 199 10.34 -7.39 -27.07
CA ILE A 199 11.23 -7.49 -25.91
C ILE A 199 12.22 -8.62 -26.17
N LYS A 200 13.49 -8.27 -26.32
CA LYS A 200 14.58 -9.25 -26.38
C LYS A 200 14.77 -9.85 -24.98
N LYS A 201 14.72 -11.16 -24.88
CA LYS A 201 15.01 -11.92 -23.65
C LYS A 201 16.46 -11.80 -23.25
#